data_d224cc0a9be3f04cd53d784f975d8bdc
#
_entry.id   d224cc0a9be3f04cd53d784f975d8bdc
#
_cell.length_a   1.000
_cell.length_b   1.000
_cell.length_c   1.000
_cell.angle_alpha   90.00
_cell.angle_beta   90.00
_cell.angle_gamma   90.00
#
_symmetry.space_group_name_H-M   'P 1'
#
loop_
_entity.id
_entity.type
_entity.pdbx_description
1 polymer ?
#
loop_
_entity_poly.entity_id
_entity_poly.type
_entity_poly.pdbx_seq_one_letter_code
_entity_poly.pdbx_strand_id
1 'polypeptide(L)'
;MKGLLLIGIFMFCPVSILWGQDRIQQYAGTAMPYPVVKDSSGFFQDSMVPFYVNHLGRHGARFPTSGKALNRVKEILELARRENRLTSGGVTLLSTIQNLSETFDGQWGKLSVVGEEEQRGIARRMIERYPQLFSDSVKVQAIATYVPRCIHSMDAFLACMVEFNSSLHIQRNEGKQYNDCLLYTSDAA
;
A
#
# COMPACT_ATOMS: atom_id res chain seq x y z
N MET A 1 24.65 -58.29 28.00
CA MET A 1 23.41 -57.47 27.90
C MET A 1 23.80 -56.10 27.37
N LYS A 2 23.52 -55.84 26.10
CA LYS A 2 23.86 -54.54 25.44
C LYS A 2 22.58 -53.69 25.39
N GLY A 3 22.60 -52.60 26.18
CA GLY A 3 21.52 -51.60 26.16
C GLY A 3 21.59 -50.72 24.92
N LEU A 4 20.54 -50.73 24.13
CA LEU A 4 20.37 -49.88 22.94
C LEU A 4 19.79 -48.54 23.37
N LEU A 5 20.58 -47.46 23.26
CA LEU A 5 20.16 -46.09 23.55
C LEU A 5 19.47 -45.50 22.30
N LEU A 6 18.15 -45.35 22.34
CA LEU A 6 17.37 -44.72 21.28
C LEU A 6 17.42 -43.19 21.48
N ILE A 7 18.23 -42.51 20.68
CA ILE A 7 18.23 -41.04 20.59
C ILE A 7 17.11 -40.64 19.63
N GLY A 8 16.00 -40.14 20.17
CA GLY A 8 14.94 -39.52 19.39
C GLY A 8 15.36 -38.15 18.91
N ILE A 9 15.66 -38.02 17.61
CA ILE A 9 15.89 -36.73 16.98
C ILE A 9 14.52 -36.08 16.77
N PHE A 10 14.16 -35.11 17.59
CA PHE A 10 13.04 -34.21 17.34
C PHE A 10 13.42 -33.25 16.23
N MET A 11 13.02 -33.58 15.00
CA MET A 11 13.13 -32.69 13.86
C MET A 11 12.08 -31.58 14.01
N PHE A 12 12.48 -30.46 14.60
CA PHE A 12 11.65 -29.25 14.62
C PHE A 12 11.55 -28.72 13.18
N CYS A 13 10.42 -28.94 12.53
CA CYS A 13 10.15 -28.47 11.19
C CYS A 13 9.75 -26.98 11.25
N PRO A 14 10.56 -26.03 10.75
CA PRO A 14 10.22 -24.61 10.78
C PRO A 14 9.22 -24.19 9.69
N VAL A 15 8.51 -25.15 9.07
CA VAL A 15 7.62 -24.93 7.91
C VAL A 15 6.31 -24.20 8.27
N SER A 16 5.93 -24.19 9.55
CA SER A 16 4.61 -23.65 9.94
C SER A 16 4.53 -22.11 10.01
N ILE A 17 5.65 -21.39 9.98
CA ILE A 17 5.65 -19.92 10.09
C ILE A 17 5.42 -19.23 8.73
N LEU A 18 5.86 -19.85 7.64
CA LEU A 18 5.69 -19.31 6.28
C LEU A 18 4.24 -19.33 5.76
N TRP A 19 3.44 -20.28 6.19
CA TRP A 19 2.05 -20.43 5.73
C TRP A 19 1.09 -19.36 6.28
N GLY A 20 1.45 -18.68 7.34
CA GLY A 20 0.64 -17.62 7.95
C GLY A 20 0.69 -16.30 7.19
N GLN A 21 1.82 -15.96 6.59
CA GLN A 21 2.00 -14.69 5.87
C GLN A 21 1.26 -14.68 4.52
N ASP A 22 1.30 -15.77 3.77
CA ASP A 22 0.59 -15.86 2.48
C ASP A 22 -0.94 -15.79 2.66
N ARG A 23 -1.48 -16.34 3.76
CA ARG A 23 -2.92 -16.28 4.04
C ARG A 23 -3.39 -14.88 4.41
N ILE A 24 -2.58 -14.08 5.12
CA ILE A 24 -2.93 -12.69 5.47
C ILE A 24 -2.98 -11.84 4.20
N GLN A 25 -2.02 -12.00 3.30
CA GLN A 25 -2.00 -11.28 2.02
C GLN A 25 -3.22 -11.63 1.17
N GLN A 26 -3.63 -12.89 1.11
CA GLN A 26 -4.78 -13.35 0.33
C GLN A 26 -6.10 -12.68 0.76
N TYR A 27 -6.23 -12.29 2.02
CA TYR A 27 -7.44 -11.67 2.58
C TYR A 27 -7.30 -10.18 2.87
N ALA A 28 -6.17 -9.57 2.58
CA ALA A 28 -5.91 -8.17 2.90
C ALA A 28 -6.73 -7.18 2.04
N GLY A 29 -7.28 -7.62 0.90
CA GLY A 29 -8.12 -6.80 0.03
C GLY A 29 -7.46 -5.46 -0.29
N THR A 30 -8.12 -4.35 0.02
CA THR A 30 -7.60 -3.00 -0.23
C THR A 30 -6.43 -2.57 0.68
N ALA A 31 -6.06 -3.39 1.67
CA ALA A 31 -4.87 -3.18 2.50
C ALA A 31 -3.59 -3.79 1.87
N MET A 32 -3.72 -4.52 0.75
CA MET A 32 -2.57 -5.00 0.01
C MET A 32 -1.76 -3.82 -0.57
N PRO A 33 -0.42 -3.86 -0.44
CA PRO A 33 0.43 -2.94 -1.19
C PRO A 33 0.29 -3.20 -2.69
N TYR A 34 0.64 -2.21 -3.52
CA TYR A 34 0.67 -2.40 -4.97
C TYR A 34 1.68 -3.50 -5.33
N PRO A 35 1.26 -4.53 -6.09
CA PRO A 35 2.17 -5.59 -6.48
C PRO A 35 3.24 -5.04 -7.42
N VAL A 36 4.50 -5.43 -7.19
CA VAL A 36 5.56 -5.20 -8.16
C VAL A 36 5.49 -6.30 -9.21
N VAL A 37 4.81 -5.99 -10.32
CA VAL A 37 4.77 -6.90 -11.47
C VAL A 37 6.14 -6.88 -12.15
N LYS A 38 6.88 -7.98 -12.09
CA LYS A 38 8.23 -8.10 -12.64
C LYS A 38 8.27 -8.32 -14.15
N ASP A 39 7.18 -8.79 -14.73
CA ASP A 39 7.12 -9.04 -16.16
C ASP A 39 5.69 -8.88 -16.69
N SER A 40 5.57 -8.13 -17.75
CA SER A 40 4.34 -7.93 -18.51
C SER A 40 4.62 -8.01 -20.03
N SER A 41 5.54 -8.86 -20.42
CA SER A 41 6.01 -9.04 -21.80
C SER A 41 4.95 -9.51 -22.81
N GLY A 42 3.69 -9.68 -22.41
CA GLY A 42 2.68 -10.36 -23.22
C GLY A 42 1.66 -9.49 -23.98
N PHE A 43 1.65 -8.16 -23.83
CA PHE A 43 0.49 -7.38 -24.31
C PHE A 43 0.71 -6.54 -25.57
N PHE A 44 1.94 -6.40 -26.06
CA PHE A 44 2.18 -5.63 -27.28
C PHE A 44 2.88 -6.47 -28.33
N GLN A 45 2.29 -6.51 -29.54
CA GLN A 45 3.01 -6.98 -30.70
C GLN A 45 4.13 -5.98 -31.01
N ASP A 46 5.33 -6.47 -31.32
CA ASP A 46 6.53 -5.67 -31.60
C ASP A 46 6.35 -4.60 -32.70
N SER A 47 5.24 -4.68 -33.48
CA SER A 47 4.91 -3.74 -34.53
C SER A 47 4.10 -2.51 -34.10
N MET A 48 3.66 -2.44 -32.80
CA MET A 48 2.84 -1.33 -32.31
C MET A 48 3.69 -0.28 -31.60
N VAL A 49 3.57 0.99 -32.04
CA VAL A 49 4.19 2.13 -31.37
C VAL A 49 3.15 2.79 -30.46
N PRO A 50 3.33 2.78 -29.14
CA PRO A 50 2.43 3.47 -28.24
C PRO A 50 2.53 4.98 -28.46
N PHE A 51 1.39 5.67 -28.56
CA PHE A 51 1.30 7.11 -28.77
C PHE A 51 0.55 7.84 -27.62
N TYR A 52 -0.08 7.09 -26.72
CA TYR A 52 -0.85 7.63 -25.61
C TYR A 52 -0.89 6.64 -24.45
N VAL A 53 -0.89 7.14 -23.22
CA VAL A 53 -1.11 6.34 -22.01
C VAL A 53 -2.19 7.01 -21.15
N ASN A 54 -3.13 6.21 -20.67
CA ASN A 54 -4.09 6.60 -19.65
C ASN A 54 -3.88 5.72 -18.41
N HIS A 55 -3.70 6.34 -17.25
CA HIS A 55 -3.49 5.67 -15.98
C HIS A 55 -4.58 6.05 -14.99
N LEU A 56 -5.30 5.05 -14.52
CA LEU A 56 -6.21 5.19 -13.38
C LEU A 56 -5.62 4.41 -12.20
N GLY A 57 -5.33 5.12 -11.11
CA GLY A 57 -4.72 4.55 -9.93
C GLY A 57 -5.53 4.82 -8.66
N ARG A 58 -5.42 3.93 -7.68
CA ARG A 58 -5.84 4.18 -6.31
C ARG A 58 -4.73 4.96 -5.59
N HIS A 59 -5.06 5.70 -4.53
CA HIS A 59 -4.04 6.29 -3.65
C HIS A 59 -3.10 5.20 -3.09
N GLY A 60 -1.86 5.55 -2.78
CA GLY A 60 -0.87 4.67 -2.16
C GLY A 60 -1.26 4.23 -0.74
N ALA A 61 -0.42 3.41 -0.12
CA ALA A 61 -0.61 2.97 1.25
C ALA A 61 -0.79 4.16 2.20
N ARG A 62 -1.72 4.04 3.14
CA ARG A 62 -2.12 5.12 4.05
C ARG A 62 -2.30 4.64 5.47
N PHE A 63 -2.26 5.56 6.40
CA PHE A 63 -2.71 5.31 7.77
C PHE A 63 -4.22 5.00 7.83
N PRO A 64 -4.68 4.26 8.86
CA PRO A 64 -6.10 4.02 9.08
C PRO A 64 -6.90 5.33 9.06
N THR A 65 -8.14 5.29 8.59
CA THR A 65 -8.97 6.51 8.48
C THR A 65 -9.44 7.05 9.80
N SER A 66 -9.46 6.23 10.86
CA SER A 66 -9.80 6.64 12.22
C SER A 66 -9.25 5.68 13.26
N GLY A 67 -9.08 6.16 14.49
CA GLY A 67 -8.66 5.37 15.64
C GLY A 67 -9.77 4.55 16.31
N LYS A 68 -11.02 4.57 15.80
CA LYS A 68 -12.17 3.97 16.49
C LYS A 68 -11.97 2.49 16.85
N ALA A 69 -11.53 1.67 15.88
CA ALA A 69 -11.31 0.24 16.11
C ALA A 69 -10.16 0.01 17.10
N LEU A 70 -9.05 0.75 16.95
CA LEU A 70 -7.89 0.66 17.81
C LEU A 70 -8.24 1.05 19.25
N ASN A 71 -8.94 2.17 19.43
CA ASN A 71 -9.38 2.65 20.75
C ASN A 71 -10.34 1.66 21.41
N ARG A 72 -11.25 1.06 20.65
CA ARG A 72 -12.17 0.05 21.21
C ARG A 72 -11.44 -1.17 21.77
N VAL A 73 -10.44 -1.69 21.06
CA VAL A 73 -9.63 -2.81 21.54
C VAL A 73 -8.79 -2.38 22.75
N LYS A 74 -8.22 -1.18 22.72
CA LYS A 74 -7.47 -0.60 23.86
C LYS A 74 -8.33 -0.53 25.11
N GLU A 75 -9.54 0.01 25.04
CA GLU A 75 -10.48 0.12 26.16
C GLU A 75 -10.79 -1.25 26.79
N ILE A 76 -11.06 -2.27 25.96
CA ILE A 76 -11.36 -3.63 26.43
C ILE A 76 -10.15 -4.23 27.16
N LEU A 77 -8.95 -4.08 26.59
CA LEU A 77 -7.73 -4.62 27.21
C LEU A 77 -7.37 -3.87 28.50
N GLU A 78 -7.59 -2.56 28.56
CA GLU A 78 -7.37 -1.78 29.78
C GLU A 78 -8.37 -2.15 30.90
N LEU A 79 -9.63 -2.45 30.55
CA LEU A 79 -10.61 -2.98 31.50
C LEU A 79 -10.15 -4.34 32.03
N ALA A 80 -9.78 -5.27 31.16
CA ALA A 80 -9.27 -6.58 31.55
C ALA A 80 -7.99 -6.48 32.43
N ARG A 81 -7.11 -5.51 32.18
CA ARG A 81 -5.95 -5.22 33.00
C ARG A 81 -6.35 -4.77 34.41
N ARG A 82 -7.31 -3.85 34.53
CA ARG A 82 -7.82 -3.37 35.83
C ARG A 82 -8.44 -4.48 36.66
N GLU A 83 -9.05 -5.46 35.98
CA GLU A 83 -9.66 -6.62 36.65
C GLU A 83 -8.68 -7.79 36.89
N ASN A 84 -7.37 -7.61 36.63
CA ASN A 84 -6.34 -8.66 36.68
C ASN A 84 -6.66 -9.90 35.83
N ARG A 85 -7.29 -9.72 34.69
CA ARG A 85 -7.73 -10.78 33.77
C ARG A 85 -6.90 -10.88 32.48
N LEU A 86 -5.86 -10.05 32.34
CA LEU A 86 -4.97 -10.14 31.17
C LEU A 86 -4.04 -11.34 31.29
N THR A 87 -3.95 -12.10 30.19
CA THR A 87 -2.88 -13.07 29.97
C THR A 87 -1.59 -12.35 29.57
N SER A 88 -0.45 -13.06 29.56
CA SER A 88 0.81 -12.52 29.05
C SER A 88 0.69 -11.99 27.60
N GLY A 89 -0.02 -12.73 26.73
CA GLY A 89 -0.33 -12.28 25.37
C GLY A 89 -1.19 -11.02 25.33
N GLY A 90 -2.16 -10.89 26.28
CA GLY A 90 -2.99 -9.69 26.41
C GLY A 90 -2.17 -8.46 26.84
N VAL A 91 -1.18 -8.61 27.70
CA VAL A 91 -0.26 -7.53 28.09
C VAL A 91 0.55 -7.06 26.89
N THR A 92 1.13 -7.99 26.12
CA THR A 92 1.88 -7.67 24.89
C THR A 92 0.99 -6.98 23.87
N LEU A 93 -0.23 -7.45 23.67
CA LEU A 93 -1.18 -6.82 22.74
C LEU A 93 -1.53 -5.40 23.16
N LEU A 94 -1.77 -5.17 24.47
CA LEU A 94 -2.08 -3.84 24.99
C LEU A 94 -0.92 -2.86 24.73
N SER A 95 0.33 -3.24 25.01
CA SER A 95 1.49 -2.40 24.72
C SER A 95 1.65 -2.10 23.23
N THR A 96 1.43 -3.09 22.38
CA THR A 96 1.45 -2.90 20.91
C THR A 96 0.39 -1.90 20.46
N ILE A 97 -0.83 -1.99 20.98
CA ILE A 97 -1.92 -1.08 20.65
C ILE A 97 -1.64 0.34 21.15
N GLN A 98 -1.05 0.49 22.34
CA GLN A 98 -0.65 1.80 22.85
C GLN A 98 0.39 2.46 21.93
N ASN A 99 1.45 1.75 21.57
CA ASN A 99 2.47 2.23 20.64
C ASN A 99 1.88 2.60 19.26
N LEU A 100 0.97 1.78 18.71
CA LEU A 100 0.29 2.08 17.47
C LEU A 100 -0.60 3.33 17.58
N SER A 101 -1.28 3.51 18.72
CA SER A 101 -2.10 4.70 18.96
C SER A 101 -1.27 5.98 18.94
N GLU A 102 -0.11 5.95 19.56
CA GLU A 102 0.85 7.07 19.57
C GLU A 102 1.42 7.33 18.17
N THR A 103 1.83 6.26 17.47
CA THR A 103 2.37 6.36 16.10
C THR A 103 1.36 6.93 15.12
N PHE A 104 0.07 6.61 15.27
CA PHE A 104 -0.98 7.02 14.35
C PHE A 104 -1.63 8.34 14.73
N ASP A 105 -1.28 8.92 15.88
CA ASP A 105 -1.85 10.19 16.32
C ASP A 105 -1.51 11.31 15.32
N GLY A 106 -2.51 12.07 14.94
CA GLY A 106 -2.40 13.11 13.91
C GLY A 106 -2.15 12.60 12.47
N GLN A 107 -2.07 11.27 12.24
CA GLN A 107 -1.81 10.68 10.91
C GLN A 107 -3.06 10.05 10.26
N TRP A 108 -4.21 10.07 10.92
CA TRP A 108 -5.43 9.41 10.44
C TRP A 108 -5.78 9.76 8.99
N GLY A 109 -5.85 8.72 8.15
CA GLY A 109 -6.21 8.83 6.74
C GLY A 109 -5.18 9.48 5.83
N LYS A 110 -4.02 9.91 6.34
CA LYS A 110 -2.93 10.46 5.53
C LYS A 110 -2.22 9.39 4.72
N LEU A 111 -1.66 9.77 3.60
CA LEU A 111 -0.74 8.93 2.84
C LEU A 111 0.49 8.64 3.70
N SER A 112 0.99 7.41 3.65
CA SER A 112 2.24 7.03 4.32
C SER A 112 3.43 7.21 3.38
N VAL A 113 4.64 7.21 3.93
CA VAL A 113 5.90 7.22 3.14
C VAL A 113 5.93 6.03 2.16
N VAL A 114 5.49 4.86 2.62
CA VAL A 114 5.37 3.67 1.73
C VAL A 114 4.42 3.95 0.57
N GLY A 115 3.30 4.64 0.83
CA GLY A 115 2.34 5.01 -0.22
C GLY A 115 2.90 6.01 -1.24
N GLU A 116 3.74 6.94 -0.81
CA GLU A 116 4.47 7.83 -1.72
C GLU A 116 5.44 7.04 -2.60
N GLU A 117 6.22 6.13 -2.00
CA GLU A 117 7.16 5.26 -2.73
C GLU A 117 6.44 4.33 -3.72
N GLU A 118 5.26 3.80 -3.37
CA GLU A 118 4.43 3.02 -4.28
C GLU A 118 4.07 3.83 -5.53
N GLN A 119 3.61 5.07 -5.37
CA GLN A 119 3.22 5.93 -6.50
C GLN A 119 4.42 6.32 -7.36
N ARG A 120 5.53 6.68 -6.75
CA ARG A 120 6.80 6.92 -7.47
C ARG A 120 7.26 5.69 -8.23
N GLY A 121 7.15 4.50 -7.62
CA GLY A 121 7.49 3.24 -8.26
C GLY A 121 6.60 2.90 -9.45
N ILE A 122 5.29 3.22 -9.38
CA ILE A 122 4.37 3.03 -10.52
C ILE A 122 4.76 3.98 -11.67
N ALA A 123 5.01 5.25 -11.37
CA ALA A 123 5.45 6.22 -12.38
C ALA A 123 6.75 5.79 -13.06
N ARG A 124 7.74 5.36 -12.28
CA ARG A 124 9.03 4.88 -12.80
C ARG A 124 8.84 3.71 -13.76
N ARG A 125 8.10 2.67 -13.35
CA ARG A 125 7.83 1.51 -14.23
C ARG A 125 7.09 1.88 -15.51
N MET A 126 6.19 2.87 -15.46
CA MET A 126 5.49 3.38 -16.64
C MET A 126 6.47 4.08 -17.59
N ILE A 127 7.36 4.92 -17.07
CA ILE A 127 8.39 5.60 -17.85
C ILE A 127 9.37 4.60 -18.47
N GLU A 128 9.85 3.65 -17.67
CA GLU A 128 10.77 2.59 -18.14
C GLU A 128 10.15 1.74 -19.26
N ARG A 129 8.85 1.50 -19.19
CA ARG A 129 8.15 0.71 -20.19
C ARG A 129 7.83 1.48 -21.48
N TYR A 130 7.60 2.79 -21.38
CA TYR A 130 7.19 3.63 -22.49
C TYR A 130 7.99 4.93 -22.56
N PRO A 131 9.34 4.87 -22.61
CA PRO A 131 10.19 6.05 -22.52
C PRO A 131 9.90 7.07 -23.62
N GLN A 132 9.51 6.61 -24.81
CA GLN A 132 9.19 7.45 -25.95
C GLN A 132 7.96 8.36 -25.73
N LEU A 133 7.07 8.01 -24.80
CA LEU A 133 5.91 8.84 -24.44
C LEU A 133 6.28 10.00 -23.50
N PHE A 134 7.48 9.98 -22.93
CA PHE A 134 7.93 10.93 -21.90
C PHE A 134 9.25 11.63 -22.24
N SER A 135 9.78 11.42 -23.45
CA SER A 135 11.11 11.92 -23.85
C SER A 135 11.12 13.39 -24.26
N ASP A 136 10.01 13.88 -24.78
CA ASP A 136 9.89 15.24 -25.30
C ASP A 136 9.07 16.14 -24.37
N SER A 137 8.82 17.38 -24.81
CA SER A 137 7.92 18.34 -24.17
C SER A 137 6.46 17.90 -24.33
N VAL A 138 6.06 16.88 -23.58
CA VAL A 138 4.73 16.25 -23.67
C VAL A 138 3.78 16.85 -22.66
N LYS A 139 2.51 16.98 -23.04
CA LYS A 139 1.46 17.42 -22.12
C LYS A 139 0.97 16.25 -21.26
N VAL A 140 1.08 16.41 -19.95
CA VAL A 140 0.55 15.48 -18.95
C VAL A 140 -0.62 16.13 -18.23
N GLN A 141 -1.78 15.51 -18.28
CA GLN A 141 -2.94 15.92 -17.50
C GLN A 141 -3.11 14.96 -16.32
N ALA A 142 -3.07 15.49 -15.11
CA ALA A 142 -3.27 14.74 -13.88
C ALA A 142 -4.47 15.26 -13.11
N ILE A 143 -5.30 14.35 -12.62
CA ILE A 143 -6.54 14.67 -11.90
C ILE A 143 -6.64 13.82 -10.64
N ALA A 144 -6.97 14.45 -9.52
CA ALA A 144 -7.25 13.77 -8.26
C ALA A 144 -8.57 14.21 -7.66
N THR A 145 -9.16 13.38 -6.79
CA THR A 145 -10.22 13.81 -5.90
C THR A 145 -9.69 14.82 -4.88
N TYR A 146 -10.57 15.55 -4.20
CA TYR A 146 -10.18 16.53 -3.18
C TYR A 146 -9.57 15.93 -1.90
N VAL A 147 -9.55 14.62 -1.77
CA VAL A 147 -9.06 13.93 -0.57
C VAL A 147 -7.53 14.02 -0.49
N PRO A 148 -6.93 14.54 0.62
CA PRO A 148 -5.50 14.83 0.68
C PRO A 148 -4.59 13.67 0.28
N ARG A 149 -4.88 12.43 0.71
CA ARG A 149 -4.08 11.26 0.31
C ARG A 149 -4.09 10.99 -1.19
N CYS A 150 -5.19 11.33 -1.89
CA CYS A 150 -5.26 11.18 -3.35
C CYS A 150 -4.43 12.26 -4.05
N ILE A 151 -4.47 13.48 -3.53
CA ILE A 151 -3.66 14.61 -4.01
C ILE A 151 -2.17 14.28 -3.82
N HIS A 152 -1.76 13.87 -2.61
CA HIS A 152 -0.36 13.52 -2.34
C HIS A 152 0.11 12.31 -3.17
N SER A 153 -0.78 11.35 -3.45
CA SER A 153 -0.46 10.22 -4.35
C SER A 153 -0.20 10.70 -5.77
N MET A 154 -1.03 11.58 -6.28
CA MET A 154 -0.82 12.22 -7.58
C MET A 154 0.49 13.02 -7.60
N ASP A 155 0.75 13.80 -6.55
CA ASP A 155 1.96 14.62 -6.45
C ASP A 155 3.24 13.76 -6.42
N ALA A 156 3.23 12.64 -5.67
CA ALA A 156 4.36 11.71 -5.62
C ALA A 156 4.61 11.05 -7.00
N PHE A 157 3.54 10.70 -7.70
CA PHE A 157 3.61 10.17 -9.07
C PHE A 157 4.22 11.20 -10.03
N LEU A 158 3.70 12.42 -10.03
CA LEU A 158 4.16 13.51 -10.89
C LEU A 158 5.60 13.93 -10.57
N ALA A 159 5.99 13.94 -9.30
CA ALA A 159 7.37 14.26 -8.90
C ALA A 159 8.38 13.31 -9.58
N CYS A 160 8.09 12.01 -9.62
CA CYS A 160 8.93 11.05 -10.33
C CYS A 160 9.00 11.33 -11.84
N MET A 161 7.89 11.76 -12.45
CA MET A 161 7.88 12.13 -13.88
C MET A 161 8.74 13.37 -14.17
N VAL A 162 8.66 14.40 -13.32
CA VAL A 162 9.46 15.63 -13.44
C VAL A 162 10.95 15.35 -13.23
N GLU A 163 11.30 14.47 -12.30
CA GLU A 163 12.69 14.03 -12.10
C GLU A 163 13.26 13.34 -13.34
N PHE A 164 12.44 12.57 -14.06
CA PHE A 164 12.84 11.95 -15.31
C PHE A 164 12.96 12.97 -16.44
N ASN A 165 11.98 13.85 -16.60
CA ASN A 165 11.96 14.87 -17.66
C ASN A 165 11.31 16.17 -17.17
N SER A 166 12.12 17.17 -16.87
CA SER A 166 11.67 18.49 -16.41
C SER A 166 10.99 19.34 -17.50
N SER A 167 11.03 18.90 -18.76
CA SER A 167 10.38 19.59 -19.90
C SER A 167 8.91 19.21 -20.06
N LEU A 168 8.38 18.31 -19.26
CA LEU A 168 6.98 17.92 -19.31
C LEU A 168 6.04 19.08 -18.94
N HIS A 169 5.03 19.31 -19.74
CA HIS A 169 3.97 20.29 -19.44
C HIS A 169 2.88 19.65 -18.58
N ILE A 170 3.01 19.77 -17.27
CA ILE A 170 2.07 19.18 -16.32
C ILE A 170 0.91 20.11 -16.02
N GLN A 171 -0.31 19.67 -16.36
CA GLN A 171 -1.55 20.29 -15.91
C GLN A 171 -2.14 19.45 -14.79
N ARG A 172 -2.04 19.96 -13.57
CA ARG A 172 -2.49 19.31 -12.33
C ARG A 172 -3.82 19.91 -11.88
N ASN A 173 -4.81 19.06 -11.61
CA ASN A 173 -6.13 19.44 -11.17
C ASN A 173 -6.60 18.55 -10.00
N GLU A 174 -7.26 19.16 -9.03
CA GLU A 174 -7.94 18.47 -7.94
C GLU A 174 -9.25 19.18 -7.57
N GLY A 175 -10.18 18.46 -6.96
CA GLY A 175 -11.40 19.07 -6.47
C GLY A 175 -12.59 18.13 -6.41
N LYS A 176 -13.68 18.63 -5.78
CA LYS A 176 -14.93 17.88 -5.62
C LYS A 176 -15.58 17.53 -6.97
N GLN A 177 -15.43 18.38 -7.97
CA GLN A 177 -15.98 18.18 -9.32
C GLN A 177 -15.45 16.91 -10.00
N TYR A 178 -14.31 16.39 -9.55
CA TYR A 178 -13.73 15.18 -10.13
C TYR A 178 -14.14 13.90 -9.38
N ASN A 179 -14.83 14.03 -8.23
CA ASN A 179 -15.22 12.86 -7.43
C ASN A 179 -16.14 11.93 -8.21
N ASP A 180 -17.18 12.46 -8.82
CA ASP A 180 -18.18 11.64 -9.50
C ASP A 180 -17.57 10.91 -10.70
N CYS A 181 -16.66 11.57 -11.41
CA CYS A 181 -15.93 10.98 -12.52
C CYS A 181 -14.97 9.87 -12.08
N LEU A 182 -14.23 10.08 -10.96
CA LEU A 182 -13.20 9.14 -10.51
C LEU A 182 -13.74 8.03 -9.58
N LEU A 183 -14.85 8.26 -8.87
CA LEU A 183 -15.47 7.28 -7.98
C LEU A 183 -16.48 6.40 -8.71
N TYR A 184 -17.15 6.91 -9.74
CA TYR A 184 -18.15 6.17 -10.51
C TYR A 184 -17.54 4.95 -11.25
N THR A 185 -16.25 4.98 -11.54
CA THR A 185 -15.53 3.85 -12.14
C THR A 185 -15.16 2.77 -11.13
N SER A 186 -15.18 3.05 -9.82
CA SER A 186 -14.83 2.07 -8.78
C SER A 186 -16.01 1.21 -8.31
N ASP A 187 -17.25 1.69 -8.48
CA ASP A 187 -18.47 0.99 -8.07
C ASP A 187 -19.10 0.15 -9.20
N ALA A 188 -18.53 0.22 -10.39
CA ALA A 188 -19.00 -0.52 -11.58
C ALA A 188 -18.17 -1.78 -11.89
N ALA A 189 -17.26 -2.19 -10.99
CA ALA A 189 -16.42 -3.37 -11.14
C ALA A 189 -16.78 -4.47 -10.14
#